data_9bd2864a2de9131233b1fa389751bf50
#
_entry.id   9bd2864a2de9131233b1fa389751bf50
#
_cell.length_a   1.000
_cell.length_b   1.000
_cell.length_c   1.000
_cell.angle_alpha   90.00
_cell.angle_beta   90.00
_cell.angle_gamma   90.00
#
_symmetry.space_group_name_H-M   'P 1'
#
loop_
_entity.id
_entity.type
_entity.pdbx_description
1 polymer ?
#
loop_
_entity_poly.entity_id
_entity_poly.type
_entity_poly.pdbx_seq_one_letter_code
_entity_poly.pdbx_strand_id
1 'polypeptide(L)'
;GKIFNCYAIDLIGFGESSQPSALLNYETRNENSIQYSFDLWASQISTFCSEVIKSPVYLVGNSIGGVIALKAAEILKDNCRGAILIDCAQRTMDDKRLKRGDILMNLLRPLLKTLVRQRILSDILFTRAANPKVIKQILEKAYPSGKNIDEELIEILYLPTKRKNSKEAFRGFINLFDDYLATDLFDKVDTPIQLIWGEKDPWESLNEAREWKQQFSNIKRLDIVNGT
;
A
#
# COMPACT_ATOMS: atom_id res chain seq x y z
N GLY A 1 -11.72 29.42 -0.65
CA GLY A 1 -12.87 28.57 -0.93
C GLY A 1 -12.43 27.14 -1.15
N LYS A 2 -13.23 26.17 -0.77
CA LYS A 2 -12.95 24.75 -1.03
C LYS A 2 -13.07 24.53 -2.54
N ILE A 3 -11.96 24.10 -3.16
CA ILE A 3 -11.90 23.85 -4.61
C ILE A 3 -12.36 22.42 -4.93
N PHE A 4 -12.15 21.47 -4.00
CA PHE A 4 -12.46 20.06 -4.16
C PHE A 4 -13.17 19.48 -2.94
N ASN A 5 -14.02 18.45 -3.18
CA ASN A 5 -14.44 17.54 -2.15
C ASN A 5 -13.39 16.44 -2.03
N CYS A 6 -12.91 16.20 -0.80
CA CYS A 6 -11.93 15.15 -0.51
C CYS A 6 -12.61 14.01 0.24
N TYR A 7 -12.30 12.78 -0.16
CA TYR A 7 -12.77 11.56 0.48
C TYR A 7 -11.57 10.74 0.90
N ALA A 8 -11.59 10.24 2.12
CA ALA A 8 -10.65 9.25 2.61
C ALA A 8 -11.43 7.97 2.92
N ILE A 9 -10.95 6.84 2.45
CA ILE A 9 -11.61 5.55 2.61
C ILE A 9 -10.70 4.59 3.36
N ASP A 10 -11.24 3.97 4.40
CA ASP A 10 -10.58 2.84 5.04
C ASP A 10 -10.74 1.61 4.14
N LEU A 11 -9.63 1.05 3.70
CA LEU A 11 -9.63 -0.14 2.87
C LEU A 11 -10.02 -1.37 3.68
N ILE A 12 -10.63 -2.37 3.04
CA ILE A 12 -10.96 -3.66 3.68
C ILE A 12 -9.70 -4.21 4.35
N GLY A 13 -9.80 -4.52 5.64
CA GLY A 13 -8.69 -4.96 6.49
C GLY A 13 -8.07 -3.85 7.34
N PHE A 14 -8.35 -2.57 7.06
CA PHE A 14 -7.74 -1.42 7.72
C PHE A 14 -8.79 -0.53 8.38
N GLY A 15 -8.33 0.33 9.30
CA GLY A 15 -9.15 1.32 9.98
C GLY A 15 -10.43 0.75 10.56
N GLU A 16 -11.55 1.41 10.29
CA GLU A 16 -12.89 1.00 10.72
C GLU A 16 -13.60 0.06 9.72
N SER A 17 -12.99 -0.21 8.55
CA SER A 17 -13.54 -1.15 7.58
C SER A 17 -13.53 -2.60 8.09
N SER A 18 -14.30 -3.47 7.45
CA SER A 18 -14.37 -4.90 7.77
C SER A 18 -12.99 -5.55 7.70
N GLN A 19 -12.73 -6.49 8.61
CA GLN A 19 -11.49 -7.27 8.69
C GLN A 19 -11.81 -8.76 8.55
N PRO A 20 -12.20 -9.25 7.36
CA PRO A 20 -12.46 -10.66 7.15
C PRO A 20 -11.19 -11.51 7.27
N SER A 21 -11.34 -12.79 7.50
CA SER A 21 -10.22 -13.72 7.59
C SER A 21 -9.44 -13.78 6.28
N ALA A 22 -8.12 -13.81 6.37
CA ALA A 22 -7.28 -13.95 5.19
C ALA A 22 -7.35 -15.37 4.61
N LEU A 23 -7.55 -15.45 3.31
CA LEU A 23 -7.42 -16.66 2.51
C LEU A 23 -6.11 -16.56 1.71
N LEU A 24 -5.16 -17.44 1.97
CA LEU A 24 -3.95 -17.55 1.16
C LEU A 24 -4.12 -18.61 0.07
N ASN A 25 -3.35 -18.50 -1.01
CA ASN A 25 -3.50 -19.33 -2.23
C ASN A 25 -3.50 -20.85 -2.01
N TYR A 26 -2.94 -21.34 -0.90
CA TYR A 26 -2.86 -22.77 -0.55
C TYR A 26 -3.88 -23.20 0.50
N GLU A 27 -4.79 -22.32 0.90
CA GLU A 27 -5.80 -22.59 1.93
C GLU A 27 -7.16 -22.89 1.30
N THR A 28 -7.94 -23.70 2.00
CA THR A 28 -9.33 -23.97 1.61
C THR A 28 -10.20 -22.77 1.99
N ARG A 29 -10.99 -22.30 1.02
CA ARG A 29 -11.92 -21.19 1.22
C ARG A 29 -12.99 -21.55 2.25
N ASN A 30 -13.26 -20.64 3.18
CA ASN A 30 -14.44 -20.67 4.03
C ASN A 30 -15.33 -19.44 3.71
N GLU A 31 -16.58 -19.46 4.17
CA GLU A 31 -17.59 -18.43 3.85
C GLU A 31 -17.18 -17.01 4.23
N ASN A 32 -16.34 -16.83 5.26
CA ASN A 32 -15.94 -15.55 5.81
C ASN A 32 -14.49 -15.18 5.47
N SER A 33 -13.86 -15.85 4.49
CA SER A 33 -12.50 -15.58 4.10
C SER A 33 -12.40 -14.91 2.75
N ILE A 34 -11.47 -13.96 2.65
CA ILE A 34 -11.16 -13.24 1.41
C ILE A 34 -9.66 -13.31 1.12
N GLN A 35 -9.33 -13.23 -0.16
CA GLN A 35 -7.96 -12.98 -0.58
C GLN A 35 -7.71 -11.47 -0.59
N TYR A 36 -6.85 -11.00 0.29
CA TYR A 36 -6.36 -9.62 0.24
C TYR A 36 -5.50 -9.44 -0.99
N SER A 37 -5.76 -8.39 -1.78
CA SER A 37 -5.04 -8.10 -3.03
C SER A 37 -5.24 -6.64 -3.44
N PHE A 38 -4.40 -6.17 -4.34
CA PHE A 38 -4.61 -4.83 -4.91
C PHE A 38 -5.88 -4.77 -5.76
N ASP A 39 -6.28 -5.87 -6.41
CA ASP A 39 -7.56 -5.96 -7.11
C ASP A 39 -8.75 -5.75 -6.17
N LEU A 40 -8.73 -6.36 -4.98
CA LEU A 40 -9.78 -6.19 -3.98
C LEU A 40 -9.94 -4.72 -3.59
N TRP A 41 -8.84 -4.07 -3.22
CA TRP A 41 -8.87 -2.67 -2.77
C TRP A 41 -9.17 -1.70 -3.91
N ALA A 42 -8.63 -1.93 -5.10
CA ALA A 42 -8.95 -1.13 -6.27
C ALA A 42 -10.43 -1.24 -6.66
N SER A 43 -11.01 -2.43 -6.54
CA SER A 43 -12.45 -2.65 -6.76
C SER A 43 -13.29 -1.91 -5.72
N GLN A 44 -12.89 -1.93 -4.44
CA GLN A 44 -13.56 -1.16 -3.38
C GLN A 44 -13.56 0.35 -3.70
N ILE A 45 -12.41 0.90 -4.09
CA ILE A 45 -12.29 2.33 -4.47
C ILE A 45 -13.14 2.64 -5.68
N SER A 46 -13.07 1.81 -6.72
CA SER A 46 -13.81 2.02 -7.97
C SER A 46 -15.32 1.98 -7.75
N THR A 47 -15.80 1.05 -6.93
CA THR A 47 -17.21 0.96 -6.53
C THR A 47 -17.63 2.22 -5.76
N PHE A 48 -16.82 2.65 -4.79
CA PHE A 48 -17.09 3.90 -4.05
C PHE A 48 -17.17 5.11 -4.98
N CYS A 49 -16.25 5.23 -5.94
CA CYS A 49 -16.29 6.32 -6.91
C CYS A 49 -17.57 6.26 -7.76
N SER A 50 -17.97 5.09 -8.22
CA SER A 50 -19.10 4.91 -9.12
C SER A 50 -20.44 5.07 -8.40
N GLU A 51 -20.57 4.59 -7.18
CA GLU A 51 -21.86 4.55 -6.46
C GLU A 51 -22.07 5.76 -5.55
N VAL A 52 -21.01 6.30 -4.96
CA VAL A 52 -21.09 7.38 -3.99
C VAL A 52 -20.71 8.73 -4.60
N ILE A 53 -19.53 8.82 -5.26
CA ILE A 53 -19.06 10.10 -5.79
C ILE A 53 -19.77 10.46 -7.11
N LYS A 54 -19.97 9.49 -7.99
CA LYS A 54 -20.71 9.62 -9.28
C LYS A 54 -20.21 10.73 -10.20
N SER A 55 -18.92 11.02 -10.11
CA SER A 55 -18.25 12.02 -10.95
C SER A 55 -16.78 11.65 -11.12
N PRO A 56 -16.11 12.15 -12.17
CA PRO A 56 -14.69 11.89 -12.37
C PRO A 56 -13.84 12.39 -11.19
N VAL A 57 -12.84 11.59 -10.82
CA VAL A 57 -12.01 11.79 -9.63
C VAL A 57 -10.53 11.95 -9.95
N TYR A 58 -9.79 12.54 -9.02
CA TYR A 58 -8.35 12.38 -8.90
C TYR A 58 -8.09 11.37 -7.77
N LEU A 59 -7.22 10.41 -8.02
CA LEU A 59 -6.82 9.43 -7.01
C LEU A 59 -5.50 9.86 -6.38
N VAL A 60 -5.41 9.78 -5.05
CA VAL A 60 -4.18 10.07 -4.31
C VAL A 60 -3.84 8.86 -3.45
N GLY A 61 -2.62 8.34 -3.58
CA GLY A 61 -2.19 7.19 -2.82
C GLY A 61 -0.76 7.32 -2.31
N ASN A 62 -0.56 7.01 -1.03
CA ASN A 62 0.76 6.94 -0.42
C ASN A 62 1.22 5.48 -0.31
N SER A 63 2.50 5.23 -0.56
CA SER A 63 3.12 3.90 -0.46
C SER A 63 2.34 2.85 -1.26
N ILE A 64 1.87 1.77 -0.62
CA ILE A 64 1.00 0.77 -1.26
C ILE A 64 -0.29 1.38 -1.83
N GLY A 65 -0.80 2.44 -1.20
CA GLY A 65 -1.95 3.19 -1.71
C GLY A 65 -1.71 3.77 -3.10
N GLY A 66 -0.47 4.07 -3.46
CA GLY A 66 -0.09 4.48 -4.81
C GLY A 66 -0.32 3.38 -5.85
N VAL A 67 0.09 2.14 -5.54
CA VAL A 67 -0.17 0.98 -6.42
C VAL A 67 -1.67 0.70 -6.54
N ILE A 68 -2.40 0.80 -5.42
CA ILE A 68 -3.86 0.63 -5.39
C ILE A 68 -4.54 1.72 -6.22
N ALA A 69 -4.08 2.99 -6.12
CA ALA A 69 -4.61 4.10 -6.92
C ALA A 69 -4.39 3.88 -8.41
N LEU A 70 -3.21 3.38 -8.82
CA LEU A 70 -2.96 3.00 -10.22
C LEU A 70 -3.91 1.91 -10.70
N LYS A 71 -4.10 0.86 -9.88
CA LYS A 71 -5.02 -0.23 -10.23
C LYS A 71 -6.47 0.23 -10.28
N ALA A 72 -6.89 1.13 -9.40
CA ALA A 72 -8.21 1.74 -9.45
C ALA A 72 -8.38 2.66 -10.67
N ALA A 73 -7.32 3.39 -11.07
CA ALA A 73 -7.33 4.21 -12.28
C ALA A 73 -7.51 3.36 -13.55
N GLU A 74 -6.85 2.19 -13.62
CA GLU A 74 -7.06 1.23 -14.71
C GLU A 74 -8.53 0.78 -14.84
N ILE A 75 -9.21 0.56 -13.70
CA ILE A 75 -10.63 0.16 -13.68
C ILE A 75 -11.55 1.34 -14.05
N LEU A 76 -11.28 2.53 -13.49
CA LEU A 76 -12.12 3.72 -13.66
C LEU A 76 -11.98 4.35 -15.06
N LYS A 77 -10.87 4.15 -15.75
CA LYS A 77 -10.59 4.71 -17.09
C LYS A 77 -10.85 6.22 -17.14
N ASP A 78 -11.72 6.67 -18.04
CA ASP A 78 -12.07 8.08 -18.25
C ASP A 78 -12.69 8.76 -17.00
N ASN A 79 -13.16 7.98 -16.03
CA ASN A 79 -13.62 8.50 -14.75
C ASN A 79 -12.49 8.81 -13.77
N CYS A 80 -11.23 8.49 -14.11
CA CYS A 80 -10.04 8.92 -13.39
C CYS A 80 -9.32 10.01 -14.18
N ARG A 81 -9.32 11.24 -13.68
CA ARG A 81 -8.70 12.41 -14.33
C ARG A 81 -7.21 12.54 -14.08
N GLY A 82 -6.70 11.90 -13.04
CA GLY A 82 -5.29 11.93 -12.67
C GLY A 82 -5.01 11.06 -11.45
N ALA A 83 -3.78 10.57 -11.34
CA ALA A 83 -3.28 9.86 -10.17
C ALA A 83 -2.08 10.61 -9.58
N ILE A 84 -2.10 10.82 -8.27
CA ILE A 84 -1.00 11.42 -7.50
C ILE A 84 -0.44 10.33 -6.57
N LEU A 85 0.81 9.97 -6.80
CA LEU A 85 1.48 8.90 -6.08
C LEU A 85 2.52 9.51 -5.14
N ILE A 86 2.33 9.34 -3.84
CA ILE A 86 3.23 9.86 -2.81
C ILE A 86 4.08 8.70 -2.30
N ASP A 87 5.39 8.79 -2.48
CA ASP A 87 6.36 7.75 -2.05
C ASP A 87 5.82 6.34 -2.38
N CYS A 88 5.46 6.14 -3.67
CA CYS A 88 4.75 4.94 -4.11
C CYS A 88 5.60 3.69 -3.89
N ALA A 89 4.99 2.65 -3.32
CA ALA A 89 5.69 1.42 -2.97
C ALA A 89 6.36 0.75 -4.16
N GLN A 90 7.68 0.59 -4.09
CA GLN A 90 8.51 -0.10 -5.07
C GLN A 90 8.49 -1.61 -4.86
N ARG A 91 8.00 -2.06 -3.70
CA ARG A 91 7.81 -3.47 -3.38
C ARG A 91 9.06 -4.33 -3.61
N THR A 92 10.19 -3.89 -3.07
CA THR A 92 11.50 -4.55 -3.23
C THR A 92 11.51 -6.03 -2.81
N MET A 93 10.57 -6.44 -1.96
CA MET A 93 10.40 -7.82 -1.50
C MET A 93 9.47 -8.65 -2.39
N ASP A 94 8.93 -8.10 -3.47
CA ASP A 94 8.07 -8.83 -4.40
C ASP A 94 8.87 -9.87 -5.22
N ASP A 95 8.20 -10.96 -5.61
CA ASP A 95 8.81 -12.06 -6.38
C ASP A 95 9.33 -11.63 -7.74
N LYS A 96 8.63 -10.68 -8.38
CA LYS A 96 8.97 -10.14 -9.70
C LYS A 96 10.26 -9.31 -9.69
N ARG A 97 10.71 -8.86 -8.51
CA ARG A 97 11.92 -8.03 -8.35
C ARG A 97 13.18 -8.81 -7.99
N LEU A 98 13.13 -10.12 -8.01
CA LEU A 98 14.30 -10.97 -7.74
C LEU A 98 15.38 -10.73 -8.78
N LYS A 99 16.45 -10.04 -8.40
CA LYS A 99 17.65 -9.89 -9.23
C LYS A 99 18.43 -11.21 -9.24
N ARG A 100 18.88 -11.62 -10.42
CA ARG A 100 19.68 -12.85 -10.66
C ARG A 100 21.03 -12.91 -9.92
N GLY A 101 21.37 -11.97 -9.04
CA GLY A 101 22.66 -11.89 -8.35
C GLY A 101 22.59 -11.98 -6.83
N ASP A 102 21.41 -11.95 -6.22
CA ASP A 102 21.29 -11.91 -4.76
C ASP A 102 21.08 -13.31 -4.18
N ILE A 103 22.16 -14.13 -4.22
CA ILE A 103 22.12 -15.56 -3.85
C ILE A 103 21.60 -15.75 -2.42
N LEU A 104 22.04 -14.91 -1.48
CA LEU A 104 21.63 -15.02 -0.07
C LEU A 104 20.15 -14.73 0.12
N MET A 105 19.63 -13.65 -0.47
CA MET A 105 18.21 -13.31 -0.42
C MET A 105 17.35 -14.34 -1.15
N ASN A 106 17.81 -14.85 -2.28
CA ASN A 106 17.12 -15.90 -3.02
C ASN A 106 17.01 -17.20 -2.21
N LEU A 107 17.99 -17.50 -1.36
CA LEU A 107 17.98 -18.68 -0.49
C LEU A 107 17.12 -18.48 0.76
N LEU A 108 17.18 -17.30 1.39
CA LEU A 108 16.45 -17.01 2.63
C LEU A 108 14.96 -16.71 2.41
N ARG A 109 14.62 -16.17 1.26
CA ARG A 109 13.26 -15.71 0.95
C ARG A 109 12.19 -16.80 1.00
N PRO A 110 12.38 -18.01 0.44
CA PRO A 110 11.39 -19.08 0.59
C PRO A 110 11.12 -19.43 2.05
N LEU A 111 12.18 -19.40 2.87
CA LEU A 111 12.05 -19.62 4.31
C LEU A 111 11.24 -18.52 4.98
N LEU A 112 11.56 -17.24 4.71
CA LEU A 112 10.80 -16.10 5.24
C LEU A 112 9.34 -16.14 4.82
N LYS A 113 9.04 -16.46 3.55
CA LYS A 113 7.67 -16.63 3.09
C LYS A 113 6.94 -17.75 3.83
N THR A 114 7.59 -18.90 3.99
CA THR A 114 7.01 -20.01 4.75
C THR A 114 6.71 -19.60 6.18
N LEU A 115 7.59 -18.84 6.81
CA LEU A 115 7.40 -18.35 8.17
C LEU A 115 6.19 -17.40 8.27
N VAL A 116 6.09 -16.37 7.42
CA VAL A 116 4.96 -15.41 7.49
C VAL A 116 3.63 -16.01 7.03
N ARG A 117 3.65 -17.11 6.30
CA ARG A 117 2.45 -17.89 5.94
C ARG A 117 1.87 -18.67 7.11
N GLN A 118 2.71 -19.06 8.08
CA GLN A 118 2.24 -19.77 9.28
C GLN A 118 1.43 -18.83 10.17
N ARG A 119 0.18 -19.21 10.51
CA ARG A 119 -0.72 -18.38 11.34
C ARG A 119 -0.09 -18.00 12.68
N ILE A 120 0.50 -18.95 13.37
CA ILE A 120 1.13 -18.72 14.67
C ILE A 120 2.25 -17.66 14.56
N LEU A 121 3.08 -17.76 13.53
CA LEU A 121 4.21 -16.85 13.35
C LEU A 121 3.75 -15.45 12.90
N SER A 122 2.78 -15.37 12.00
CA SER A 122 2.17 -14.08 11.63
C SER A 122 1.48 -13.42 12.82
N ASP A 123 0.85 -14.19 13.71
CA ASP A 123 0.23 -13.69 14.94
C ASP A 123 1.26 -13.14 15.93
N ILE A 124 2.41 -13.81 16.07
CA ILE A 124 3.51 -13.33 16.89
C ILE A 124 4.08 -12.03 16.32
N LEU A 125 4.31 -11.98 14.99
CA LEU A 125 4.80 -10.78 14.31
C LEU A 125 3.81 -9.62 14.49
N PHE A 126 2.52 -9.87 14.29
CA PHE A 126 1.49 -8.86 14.51
C PHE A 126 1.48 -8.35 15.93
N THR A 127 1.49 -9.26 16.93
CA THR A 127 1.45 -8.87 18.35
C THR A 127 2.64 -8.00 18.75
N ARG A 128 3.80 -8.23 18.12
CA ARG A 128 4.99 -7.38 18.32
C ARG A 128 4.88 -6.05 17.60
N ALA A 129 4.37 -6.03 16.37
CA ALA A 129 4.20 -4.81 15.57
C ALA A 129 3.06 -3.94 16.12
N ALA A 130 1.95 -4.54 16.55
CA ALA A 130 0.78 -3.88 17.13
C ALA A 130 1.06 -3.40 18.57
N ASN A 131 2.03 -2.52 18.72
CA ASN A 131 2.47 -1.96 19.99
C ASN A 131 2.71 -0.46 19.84
N PRO A 132 2.16 0.40 20.69
CA PRO A 132 2.33 1.86 20.58
C PRO A 132 3.79 2.32 20.47
N LYS A 133 4.72 1.67 21.19
CA LYS A 133 6.15 1.98 21.14
C LYS A 133 6.75 1.67 19.76
N VAL A 134 6.35 0.52 19.18
CA VAL A 134 6.83 0.11 17.84
C VAL A 134 6.22 1.02 16.77
N ILE A 135 4.93 1.36 16.88
CA ILE A 135 4.27 2.32 16.00
C ILE A 135 5.02 3.66 16.02
N LYS A 136 5.32 4.17 17.22
CA LYS A 136 6.09 5.42 17.39
C LYS A 136 7.46 5.33 16.71
N GLN A 137 8.21 4.25 16.92
CA GLN A 137 9.53 4.06 16.29
C GLN A 137 9.45 4.02 14.76
N ILE A 138 8.41 3.41 14.21
CA ILE A 138 8.17 3.38 12.75
C ILE A 138 7.87 4.80 12.24
N LEU A 139 7.01 5.55 12.95
CA LEU A 139 6.68 6.92 12.62
C LEU A 139 7.90 7.85 12.69
N GLU A 140 8.72 7.74 13.73
CA GLU A 140 9.94 8.52 13.89
C GLU A 140 10.96 8.23 12.77
N LYS A 141 10.98 7.00 12.27
CA LYS A 141 11.80 6.65 11.11
C LYS A 141 11.24 7.22 9.81
N ALA A 142 9.90 7.20 9.65
CA ALA A 142 9.23 7.74 8.47
C ALA A 142 9.28 9.27 8.41
N TYR A 143 9.18 9.89 9.58
CA TYR A 143 9.12 11.36 9.74
C TYR A 143 10.23 11.82 10.67
N PRO A 144 11.47 11.94 10.18
CA PRO A 144 12.64 12.24 11.02
C PRO A 144 12.55 13.57 11.76
N SER A 145 11.72 14.51 11.28
CA SER A 145 11.46 15.78 11.98
C SER A 145 10.75 15.59 13.33
N GLY A 146 10.10 14.45 13.55
CA GLY A 146 9.27 14.18 14.72
C GLY A 146 8.03 15.06 14.87
N LYS A 147 7.83 16.04 13.98
CA LYS A 147 6.66 16.92 14.01
C LYS A 147 5.39 16.12 13.79
N ASN A 148 4.37 16.40 14.60
CA ASN A 148 3.04 15.75 14.53
C ASN A 148 3.03 14.24 14.88
N ILE A 149 4.11 13.73 15.49
CA ILE A 149 4.08 12.39 16.10
C ILE A 149 3.71 12.56 17.57
N ASP A 150 2.43 12.66 17.83
CA ASP A 150 1.86 12.78 19.16
C ASP A 150 1.19 11.49 19.63
N GLU A 151 0.70 11.49 20.86
CA GLU A 151 0.03 10.34 21.44
C GLU A 151 -1.30 10.03 20.73
N GLU A 152 -2.00 11.06 20.25
CA GLU A 152 -3.26 10.91 19.52
C GLU A 152 -3.05 10.16 18.20
N LEU A 153 -2.05 10.54 17.41
CA LEU A 153 -1.72 9.82 16.18
C LEU A 153 -1.34 8.36 16.46
N ILE A 154 -0.55 8.11 17.50
CA ILE A 154 -0.16 6.75 17.88
C ILE A 154 -1.39 5.95 18.27
N GLU A 155 -2.31 6.51 19.04
CA GLU A 155 -3.54 5.85 19.45
C GLU A 155 -4.46 5.55 18.25
N ILE A 156 -4.68 6.51 17.35
CA ILE A 156 -5.45 6.33 16.11
C ILE A 156 -4.93 5.13 15.30
N LEU A 157 -3.60 5.00 15.17
CA LEU A 157 -2.98 3.88 14.44
C LEU A 157 -3.03 2.56 15.23
N TYR A 158 -3.09 2.63 16.57
CA TYR A 158 -3.12 1.45 17.41
C TYR A 158 -4.53 0.86 17.56
N LEU A 159 -5.57 1.69 17.66
CA LEU A 159 -6.95 1.24 17.90
C LEU A 159 -7.42 0.16 16.90
N PRO A 160 -7.21 0.29 15.58
CA PRO A 160 -7.63 -0.74 14.62
C PRO A 160 -6.97 -2.11 14.86
N THR A 161 -5.78 -2.12 15.48
CA THR A 161 -5.06 -3.37 15.79
C THR A 161 -5.72 -4.19 16.92
N LYS A 162 -6.59 -3.56 17.71
CA LYS A 162 -7.33 -4.22 18.81
C LYS A 162 -8.56 -4.98 18.31
N ARG A 163 -8.98 -4.78 17.07
CA ARG A 163 -10.18 -5.42 16.54
C ARG A 163 -9.97 -6.93 16.37
N LYS A 164 -11.06 -7.68 16.47
CA LYS A 164 -11.06 -9.15 16.55
C LYS A 164 -10.24 -9.85 15.47
N ASN A 165 -10.33 -9.37 14.22
CA ASN A 165 -9.70 -10.01 13.05
C ASN A 165 -8.48 -9.24 12.51
N SER A 166 -7.95 -8.28 13.26
CA SER A 166 -6.79 -7.48 12.82
C SER A 166 -5.56 -8.33 12.47
N LYS A 167 -5.34 -9.43 13.19
CA LYS A 167 -4.28 -10.40 12.89
C LYS A 167 -4.44 -11.05 11.52
N GLU A 168 -5.66 -11.42 11.17
CA GLU A 168 -5.96 -12.01 9.85
C GLU A 168 -5.78 -10.99 8.73
N ALA A 169 -6.24 -9.74 8.90
CA ALA A 169 -6.00 -8.67 7.94
C ALA A 169 -4.50 -8.41 7.74
N PHE A 170 -3.74 -8.34 8.83
CA PHE A 170 -2.28 -8.23 8.78
C PHE A 170 -1.65 -9.42 8.06
N ARG A 171 -2.08 -10.65 8.34
CA ARG A 171 -1.60 -11.85 7.67
C ARG A 171 -1.85 -11.80 6.17
N GLY A 172 -3.03 -11.36 5.74
CA GLY A 172 -3.33 -11.14 4.33
C GLY A 172 -2.39 -10.13 3.71
N PHE A 173 -2.20 -8.99 4.37
CA PHE A 173 -1.34 -7.90 3.90
C PHE A 173 0.13 -8.31 3.74
N ILE A 174 0.74 -8.93 4.74
CA ILE A 174 2.16 -9.32 4.69
C ILE A 174 2.46 -10.46 3.70
N ASN A 175 1.43 -11.11 3.18
CA ASN A 175 1.55 -12.19 2.20
C ASN A 175 1.36 -11.75 0.74
N LEU A 176 1.34 -10.46 0.45
CA LEU A 176 1.28 -9.90 -0.90
C LEU A 176 2.65 -9.97 -1.60
N PHE A 177 3.19 -11.18 -1.79
CA PHE A 177 4.52 -11.37 -2.40
C PHE A 177 4.51 -11.45 -3.92
N ASP A 178 3.35 -11.65 -4.53
CA ASP A 178 3.17 -11.82 -5.97
C ASP A 178 1.90 -11.10 -6.41
N ASP A 179 1.88 -9.80 -6.18
CA ASP A 179 0.81 -8.90 -6.60
C ASP A 179 1.39 -7.83 -7.55
N TYR A 180 0.66 -6.79 -7.89
CA TYR A 180 1.13 -5.76 -8.82
C TYR A 180 2.32 -4.98 -8.26
N LEU A 181 3.29 -4.72 -9.15
CA LEU A 181 4.23 -3.61 -9.01
C LEU A 181 3.61 -2.36 -9.65
N ALA A 182 4.05 -1.16 -9.25
CA ALA A 182 3.65 0.06 -9.93
C ALA A 182 4.01 0.04 -11.43
N THR A 183 5.16 -0.54 -11.76
CA THR A 183 5.64 -0.71 -13.15
C THR A 183 4.77 -1.65 -14.00
N ASP A 184 4.04 -2.58 -13.40
CA ASP A 184 3.09 -3.45 -14.12
C ASP A 184 1.83 -2.69 -14.57
N LEU A 185 1.60 -1.50 -13.99
CA LEU A 185 0.38 -0.72 -14.15
C LEU A 185 0.57 0.59 -14.94
N PHE A 186 1.78 1.16 -14.96
CA PHE A 186 2.00 2.43 -15.65
C PHE A 186 1.55 2.40 -17.11
N ASP A 187 1.88 1.37 -17.87
CA ASP A 187 1.48 1.25 -19.28
C ASP A 187 0.00 0.90 -19.50
N LYS A 188 -0.73 0.57 -18.42
CA LYS A 188 -2.16 0.22 -18.47
C LYS A 188 -3.08 1.39 -18.12
N VAL A 189 -2.50 2.52 -17.71
CA VAL A 189 -3.22 3.69 -17.25
C VAL A 189 -2.96 4.85 -18.20
N ASP A 190 -3.98 5.30 -18.93
CA ASP A 190 -3.90 6.47 -19.81
C ASP A 190 -3.94 7.80 -19.05
N THR A 191 -4.35 7.74 -17.79
CA THR A 191 -4.48 8.88 -16.88
C THR A 191 -3.12 9.53 -16.59
N PRO A 192 -3.01 10.89 -16.60
CA PRO A 192 -1.79 11.56 -16.21
C PRO A 192 -1.42 11.28 -14.74
N ILE A 193 -0.14 11.00 -14.53
CA ILE A 193 0.40 10.65 -13.22
C ILE A 193 1.35 11.74 -12.74
N GLN A 194 1.24 12.12 -11.46
CA GLN A 194 2.20 12.93 -10.75
C GLN A 194 2.82 12.10 -9.63
N LEU A 195 4.13 12.12 -9.53
CA LEU A 195 4.88 11.56 -8.41
C LEU A 195 5.24 12.69 -7.44
N ILE A 196 5.07 12.44 -6.15
CA ILE A 196 5.58 13.29 -5.06
C ILE A 196 6.48 12.39 -4.22
N TRP A 197 7.72 12.83 -3.96
CA TRP A 197 8.70 11.98 -3.33
C TRP A 197 9.51 12.70 -2.27
N GLY A 198 9.65 12.08 -1.10
CA GLY A 198 10.57 12.53 -0.06
C GLY A 198 12.02 12.33 -0.50
N GLU A 199 12.86 13.37 -0.41
CA GLU A 199 14.26 13.29 -0.79
C GLU A 199 15.03 12.21 -0.01
N LYS A 200 14.65 12.01 1.25
CA LYS A 200 15.31 11.09 2.18
C LYS A 200 14.40 9.93 2.60
N ASP A 201 13.44 9.57 1.77
CA ASP A 201 12.57 8.43 2.10
C ASP A 201 13.43 7.19 2.43
N PRO A 202 13.28 6.58 3.62
CA PRO A 202 14.12 5.48 4.06
C PRO A 202 13.73 4.13 3.44
N TRP A 203 12.59 4.04 2.77
CA TRP A 203 12.05 2.78 2.22
C TRP A 203 11.98 2.76 0.70
N GLU A 204 11.58 3.88 0.09
CA GLU A 204 11.30 3.96 -1.33
C GLU A 204 12.32 4.85 -2.05
N SER A 205 13.09 4.27 -2.97
CA SER A 205 14.22 4.94 -3.63
C SER A 205 13.77 6.08 -4.55
N LEU A 206 14.19 7.31 -4.28
CA LEU A 206 14.00 8.44 -5.18
C LEU A 206 14.63 8.20 -6.57
N ASN A 207 15.74 7.47 -6.66
CA ASN A 207 16.37 7.19 -7.94
C ASN A 207 15.47 6.33 -8.83
N GLU A 208 14.78 5.35 -8.26
CA GLU A 208 13.81 4.55 -9.00
C GLU A 208 12.62 5.39 -9.47
N ALA A 209 12.14 6.34 -8.67
CA ALA A 209 11.10 7.27 -9.09
C ALA A 209 11.55 8.16 -10.28
N ARG A 210 12.83 8.56 -10.32
CA ARG A 210 13.42 9.28 -11.45
C ARG A 210 13.47 8.40 -12.71
N GLU A 211 13.83 7.12 -12.57
CA GLU A 211 13.82 6.14 -13.66
C GLU A 211 12.39 5.96 -14.20
N TRP A 212 11.40 5.81 -13.35
CA TRP A 212 10.00 5.73 -13.76
C TRP A 212 9.56 6.97 -14.54
N LYS A 213 9.94 8.18 -14.07
CA LYS A 213 9.62 9.44 -14.78
C LYS A 213 10.25 9.50 -16.18
N GLN A 214 11.41 8.88 -16.40
CA GLN A 214 12.07 8.83 -17.70
C GLN A 214 11.45 7.76 -18.60
N GLN A 215 11.05 6.63 -18.05
CA GLN A 215 10.58 5.46 -18.77
C GLN A 215 9.12 5.58 -19.21
N PHE A 216 8.24 6.13 -18.36
CA PHE A 216 6.80 6.12 -18.58
C PHE A 216 6.28 7.52 -18.95
N SER A 217 5.75 7.66 -20.16
CA SER A 217 5.33 8.96 -20.72
C SER A 217 4.09 9.56 -20.05
N ASN A 218 3.26 8.76 -19.42
CA ASN A 218 2.08 9.19 -18.66
C ASN A 218 2.43 9.75 -17.27
N ILE A 219 3.63 9.54 -16.78
CA ILE A 219 4.15 10.24 -15.60
C ILE A 219 4.55 11.66 -16.03
N LYS A 220 3.69 12.63 -15.75
CA LYS A 220 3.85 14.01 -16.23
C LYS A 220 4.82 14.83 -15.37
N ARG A 221 4.85 14.54 -14.06
CA ARG A 221 5.61 15.33 -13.09
C ARG A 221 6.18 14.46 -11.98
N LEU A 222 7.37 14.81 -11.51
CA LEU A 222 7.99 14.33 -10.27
C LEU A 222 8.36 15.54 -9.42
N ASP A 223 7.73 15.68 -8.27
CA ASP A 223 8.04 16.68 -7.25
C ASP A 223 8.84 16.04 -6.13
N ILE A 224 9.95 16.66 -5.79
CA ILE A 224 10.83 16.20 -4.71
C ILE A 224 10.61 17.12 -3.52
N VAL A 225 10.25 16.55 -2.38
CA VAL A 225 10.10 17.26 -1.11
C VAL A 225 11.40 17.18 -0.34
N ASN A 226 12.08 18.33 -0.21
CA ASN A 226 13.39 18.41 0.44
C ASN A 226 13.28 18.24 1.96
N GLY A 227 14.23 17.53 2.54
CA GLY A 227 14.33 17.39 4.00
C GLY A 227 13.41 16.32 4.62
N THR A 228 12.71 15.59 3.78
CA THR A 228 11.85 14.45 4.19
C THR A 228 12.41 13.16 3.65
#